data_558f967cc9f9ee22615a1f53fad45786
#
_entry.id   558f967cc9f9ee22615a1f53fad45786
#
_cell.length_a   1.000
_cell.length_b   1.000
_cell.length_c   1.000
_cell.angle_alpha   90.00
_cell.angle_beta   90.00
_cell.angle_gamma   90.00
#
_symmetry.space_group_name_H-M   'P 1'
#
loop_
_entity.id
_entity.type
_entity.pdbx_description
1 polymer ?
#
loop_
_entity_poly.entity_id
_entity_poly.type
_entity_poly.pdbx_seq_one_letter_code
_entity_poly.pdbx_strand_id
1 'polypeptide(L)'
;LSFAVRNLNTIAGIVITASHNPPEYNGYKVYWEDGAQVMPHIASAITEEINSIHDYSTIPTLTEENKNLVVTLDEKADTEFIEAVKKQVIRKELIEKVGKEFKIVFTPLCGTGNKPIRRALSEVGFENILVVKEEENPDPNFAGIEYPNPEEQKALTRGIELAKENGADLVIATDPDCDRVGVAVKTTTGDYALLTGNQIGGLLTDYIIEG
;
A
#
# COMPACT_ATOMS: atom_id res chain seq x y z
N LEU A 1 4.59 7.55 -1.43
CA LEU A 1 5.68 8.35 -2.01
C LEU A 1 5.16 9.54 -2.83
N SER A 2 4.29 9.33 -3.84
CA SER A 2 3.74 10.40 -4.69
C SER A 2 3.18 11.59 -3.91
N PHE A 3 2.38 11.33 -2.87
CA PHE A 3 1.89 12.37 -1.96
C PHE A 3 3.04 13.16 -1.31
N ALA A 4 4.03 12.45 -0.76
CA ALA A 4 5.16 13.08 -0.08
C ALA A 4 5.99 13.95 -1.03
N VAL A 5 6.24 13.51 -2.26
CA VAL A 5 6.95 14.29 -3.28
C VAL A 5 6.27 15.64 -3.50
N ARG A 6 4.95 15.64 -3.70
CA ARG A 6 4.18 16.87 -3.93
C ARG A 6 4.01 17.71 -2.66
N ASN A 7 3.74 17.07 -1.53
CA ASN A 7 3.47 17.76 -0.27
C ASN A 7 4.72 18.46 0.28
N LEU A 8 5.89 17.88 0.06
CA LEU A 8 7.18 18.40 0.52
C LEU A 8 7.92 19.20 -0.56
N ASN A 9 7.35 19.32 -1.76
CA ASN A 9 7.94 19.99 -2.91
C ASN A 9 9.36 19.47 -3.22
N THR A 10 9.54 18.15 -3.20
CA THR A 10 10.82 17.54 -3.55
C THR A 10 10.99 17.47 -5.07
N ILE A 11 12.23 17.48 -5.54
CA ILE A 11 12.54 17.40 -6.98
C ILE A 11 12.36 15.98 -7.54
N ALA A 12 12.43 14.96 -6.69
CA ALA A 12 12.24 13.56 -7.05
C ALA A 12 11.91 12.71 -5.82
N GLY A 13 11.45 11.50 -6.07
CA GLY A 13 11.25 10.46 -5.05
C GLY A 13 11.70 9.10 -5.54
N ILE A 14 12.20 8.27 -4.65
CA ILE A 14 12.60 6.90 -4.95
C ILE A 14 11.94 5.96 -3.95
N VAL A 15 11.39 4.86 -4.45
CA VAL A 15 10.98 3.72 -3.62
C VAL A 15 11.73 2.47 -4.06
N ILE A 16 12.35 1.80 -3.10
CA ILE A 16 13.05 0.54 -3.33
C ILE A 16 12.08 -0.59 -3.06
N THR A 17 11.72 -1.33 -4.12
CA THR A 17 10.70 -2.37 -4.06
C THR A 17 10.77 -3.30 -5.26
N ALA A 18 10.45 -4.57 -5.04
CA ALA A 18 10.12 -5.51 -6.11
C ALA A 18 8.60 -5.67 -6.28
N SER A 19 7.80 -4.80 -5.63
CA SER A 19 6.33 -4.88 -5.60
C SER A 19 5.88 -6.25 -5.06
N HIS A 20 5.10 -6.99 -5.83
CA HIS A 20 4.55 -8.31 -5.50
C HIS A 20 5.37 -9.48 -6.07
N ASN A 21 6.58 -9.23 -6.56
CA ASN A 21 7.46 -10.30 -7.03
C ASN A 21 8.03 -11.13 -5.87
N PRO A 22 8.50 -12.36 -6.13
CA PRO A 22 9.17 -13.18 -5.13
C PRO A 22 10.35 -12.50 -4.44
N PRO A 23 10.75 -12.95 -3.23
CA PRO A 23 11.71 -12.26 -2.37
C PRO A 23 13.13 -12.12 -2.95
N GLU A 24 13.49 -12.94 -3.93
CA GLU A 24 14.78 -12.87 -4.63
C GLU A 24 14.87 -11.69 -5.63
N TYR A 25 13.74 -11.05 -5.94
CA TYR A 25 13.71 -9.88 -6.81
C TYR A 25 13.86 -8.58 -6.02
N ASN A 26 14.45 -7.58 -6.66
CA ASN A 26 14.53 -6.23 -6.15
C ASN A 26 14.46 -5.23 -7.31
N GLY A 27 14.24 -3.95 -6.98
CA GLY A 27 14.18 -2.89 -7.94
C GLY A 27 13.94 -1.54 -7.28
N TYR A 28 13.75 -0.53 -8.09
CA TYR A 28 13.35 0.79 -7.62
C TYR A 28 12.46 1.48 -8.65
N LYS A 29 11.55 2.33 -8.14
CA LYS A 29 10.70 3.19 -8.94
C LYS A 29 11.11 4.63 -8.67
N VAL A 30 11.26 5.44 -9.71
CA VAL A 30 11.61 6.86 -9.61
C VAL A 30 10.38 7.71 -9.93
N TYR A 31 10.14 8.71 -9.11
CA TYR A 31 9.06 9.67 -9.24
C TYR A 31 9.66 11.06 -9.43
N TRP A 32 9.04 11.89 -10.27
CA TRP A 32 9.48 13.27 -10.50
C TRP A 32 8.74 14.26 -9.58
N GLU A 33 9.01 15.53 -9.71
CA GLU A 33 8.44 16.61 -8.88
C GLU A 33 6.91 16.68 -8.90
N ASP A 34 6.27 16.20 -9.96
CA ASP A 34 4.81 16.08 -10.08
C ASP A 34 4.19 14.93 -9.30
N GLY A 35 5.03 14.07 -8.70
CA GLY A 35 4.62 12.86 -7.99
C GLY A 35 4.23 11.70 -8.89
N ALA A 36 4.46 11.78 -10.20
CA ALA A 36 4.27 10.67 -11.14
C ALA A 36 5.57 9.89 -11.36
N GLN A 37 5.45 8.61 -11.71
CA GLN A 37 6.60 7.83 -12.17
C GLN A 37 7.21 8.46 -13.42
N VAL A 38 8.55 8.48 -13.48
CA VAL A 38 9.27 9.06 -14.61
C VAL A 38 8.91 8.38 -15.93
N MET A 39 8.84 9.17 -16.98
CA MET A 39 8.60 8.69 -18.34
C MET A 39 9.81 7.88 -18.86
N PRO A 40 9.62 6.98 -19.84
CA PRO A 40 10.69 6.08 -20.31
C PRO A 40 11.98 6.79 -20.74
N HIS A 41 11.89 7.96 -21.36
CA HIS A 41 13.08 8.71 -21.79
C HIS A 41 13.90 9.25 -20.60
N ILE A 42 13.25 9.64 -19.50
CA ILE A 42 13.92 10.06 -18.26
C ILE A 42 14.50 8.82 -17.56
N ALA A 43 13.75 7.73 -17.50
CA ALA A 43 14.22 6.47 -16.92
C ALA A 43 15.47 5.97 -17.64
N SER A 44 15.54 6.06 -18.99
CA SER A 44 16.72 5.68 -19.77
C SER A 44 17.93 6.54 -19.42
N ALA A 45 17.76 7.86 -19.33
CA ALA A 45 18.84 8.77 -18.97
C ALA A 45 19.40 8.48 -17.56
N ILE A 46 18.52 8.22 -16.58
CA ILE A 46 18.92 7.83 -15.23
C ILE A 46 19.69 6.51 -15.26
N THR A 47 19.22 5.52 -16.05
CA THR A 47 19.88 4.22 -16.19
C THR A 47 21.25 4.34 -16.83
N GLU A 48 21.41 5.21 -17.82
CA GLU A 48 22.72 5.50 -18.45
C GLU A 48 23.71 6.08 -17.45
N GLU A 49 23.28 7.04 -16.62
CA GLU A 49 24.13 7.60 -15.55
C GLU A 49 24.52 6.53 -14.51
N ILE A 50 23.58 5.69 -14.06
CA ILE A 50 23.86 4.59 -13.12
C ILE A 50 24.90 3.62 -13.73
N ASN A 51 24.73 3.23 -15.00
CA ASN A 51 25.62 2.31 -15.68
C ASN A 51 27.03 2.90 -15.94
N SER A 52 27.18 4.22 -15.90
CA SER A 52 28.47 4.90 -15.99
C SER A 52 29.32 4.78 -14.73
N ILE A 53 28.72 4.41 -13.61
CA ILE A 53 29.39 4.25 -12.32
C ILE A 53 30.08 2.88 -12.29
N HIS A 54 31.37 2.85 -12.54
CA HIS A 54 32.16 1.61 -12.53
C HIS A 54 32.83 1.32 -11.18
N ASP A 55 32.99 2.33 -10.34
CA ASP A 55 33.54 2.21 -9.00
C ASP A 55 32.57 2.80 -7.96
N TYR A 56 31.89 1.93 -7.23
CA TYR A 56 30.93 2.32 -6.21
C TYR A 56 31.55 3.06 -5.01
N SER A 57 32.90 2.96 -4.82
CA SER A 57 33.59 3.71 -3.77
C SER A 57 33.60 5.22 -4.02
N THR A 58 33.34 5.64 -5.26
CA THR A 58 33.23 7.06 -5.63
C THR A 58 31.89 7.69 -5.28
N ILE A 59 30.88 6.89 -4.91
CA ILE A 59 29.57 7.39 -4.52
C ILE A 59 29.67 8.07 -3.15
N PRO A 60 29.29 9.37 -3.04
CA PRO A 60 29.33 10.07 -1.76
C PRO A 60 28.47 9.35 -0.71
N THR A 61 29.02 9.20 0.49
CA THR A 61 28.31 8.62 1.62
C THR A 61 28.01 9.67 2.67
N LEU A 62 27.07 9.34 3.56
CA LEU A 62 26.74 10.19 4.70
C LEU A 62 27.95 10.27 5.65
N THR A 63 28.35 11.48 6.00
CA THR A 63 29.45 11.79 6.96
C THR A 63 28.90 12.62 8.11
N GLU A 64 29.69 12.81 9.17
CA GLU A 64 29.33 13.69 10.28
C GLU A 64 29.10 15.14 9.82
N GLU A 65 29.79 15.59 8.76
CA GLU A 65 29.67 16.93 8.23
C GLU A 65 28.38 17.19 7.47
N ASN A 66 27.83 16.16 6.82
CA ASN A 66 26.65 16.26 5.95
C ASN A 66 25.42 15.53 6.47
N LYS A 67 25.47 14.91 7.66
CA LYS A 67 24.33 14.18 8.24
C LYS A 67 23.08 15.06 8.45
N ASN A 68 23.25 16.37 8.60
CA ASN A 68 22.15 17.33 8.72
C ASN A 68 21.35 17.51 7.43
N LEU A 69 21.86 17.01 6.30
CA LEU A 69 21.13 16.99 5.02
C LEU A 69 20.07 15.87 4.97
N VAL A 70 20.15 14.89 5.88
CA VAL A 70 19.19 13.80 5.97
C VAL A 70 18.12 14.14 6.99
N VAL A 71 16.88 14.18 6.55
CA VAL A 71 15.72 14.43 7.41
C VAL A 71 14.83 13.19 7.39
N THR A 72 14.60 12.60 8.55
CA THR A 72 13.60 11.55 8.72
C THR A 72 12.23 12.21 8.88
N LEU A 73 11.26 11.82 8.08
CA LEU A 73 9.89 12.30 8.24
C LEU A 73 9.27 11.70 9.51
N ASP A 74 8.51 12.53 10.20
CA ASP A 74 7.83 12.21 11.44
C ASP A 74 6.34 11.90 11.24
N GLU A 75 5.62 11.69 12.33
CA GLU A 75 4.19 11.43 12.36
C GLU A 75 3.34 12.55 11.71
N LYS A 76 3.88 13.76 11.57
CA LYS A 76 3.17 14.86 10.90
C LYS A 76 2.95 14.54 9.43
N ALA A 77 3.96 14.00 8.75
CA ALA A 77 3.83 13.60 7.34
C ALA A 77 2.78 12.50 7.15
N ASP A 78 2.75 11.51 8.05
CA ASP A 78 1.72 10.46 8.06
C ASP A 78 0.33 11.05 8.28
N THR A 79 0.19 11.99 9.22
CA THR A 79 -1.08 12.63 9.52
C THR A 79 -1.60 13.45 8.34
N GLU A 80 -0.74 14.23 7.68
CA GLU A 80 -1.10 14.99 6.49
C GLU A 80 -1.58 14.07 5.34
N PHE A 81 -0.93 12.91 5.17
CA PHE A 81 -1.37 11.91 4.21
C PHE A 81 -2.74 11.33 4.55
N ILE A 82 -2.95 10.90 5.80
CA ILE A 82 -4.23 10.33 6.25
C ILE A 82 -5.35 11.35 6.13
N GLU A 83 -5.13 12.62 6.47
CA GLU A 83 -6.13 13.68 6.29
C GLU A 83 -6.48 13.89 4.81
N ALA A 84 -5.51 13.74 3.89
CA ALA A 84 -5.79 13.79 2.46
C ALA A 84 -6.63 12.60 1.99
N VAL A 85 -6.36 11.40 2.50
CA VAL A 85 -7.14 10.18 2.23
C VAL A 85 -8.57 10.31 2.74
N LYS A 86 -8.77 10.78 3.97
CA LYS A 86 -10.10 10.99 4.58
C LYS A 86 -10.99 11.92 3.78
N LYS A 87 -10.41 12.90 3.07
CA LYS A 87 -11.17 13.82 2.21
C LYS A 87 -11.76 13.12 0.97
N GLN A 88 -11.30 11.92 0.62
CA GLN A 88 -11.82 11.15 -0.50
C GLN A 88 -13.08 10.33 -0.14
N VAL A 89 -13.46 10.30 1.14
CA VAL A 89 -14.67 9.59 1.59
C VAL A 89 -15.90 10.40 1.19
N ILE A 90 -16.72 9.86 0.30
CA ILE A 90 -17.92 10.50 -0.24
C ILE A 90 -19.14 10.24 0.65
N ARG A 91 -19.39 8.97 1.01
CA ARG A 91 -20.60 8.53 1.74
C ARG A 91 -20.32 8.36 3.24
N LYS A 92 -20.01 9.46 3.94
CA LYS A 92 -19.69 9.45 5.37
C LYS A 92 -20.83 8.92 6.24
N GLU A 93 -22.07 9.32 5.92
CA GLU A 93 -23.27 8.89 6.64
C GLU A 93 -23.51 7.37 6.56
N LEU A 94 -23.02 6.69 5.53
CA LEU A 94 -23.08 5.24 5.45
C LEU A 94 -22.10 4.61 6.44
N ILE A 95 -20.88 5.13 6.52
CA ILE A 95 -19.87 4.64 7.47
C ILE A 95 -20.34 4.89 8.92
N GLU A 96 -20.94 6.04 9.22
CA GLU A 96 -21.51 6.34 10.54
C GLU A 96 -22.58 5.32 10.97
N LYS A 97 -23.34 4.78 10.01
CA LYS A 97 -24.38 3.77 10.30
C LYS A 97 -23.82 2.36 10.51
N VAL A 98 -22.82 1.96 9.73
CA VAL A 98 -22.40 0.55 9.70
C VAL A 98 -20.99 0.33 10.25
N GLY A 99 -20.14 1.35 10.34
CA GLY A 99 -18.70 1.22 10.62
C GLY A 99 -18.39 0.55 11.95
N LYS A 100 -19.26 0.68 12.94
CA LYS A 100 -19.11 0.03 14.24
C LYS A 100 -19.36 -1.47 14.23
N GLU A 101 -20.22 -1.94 13.34
CA GLU A 101 -20.61 -3.37 13.28
C GLU A 101 -19.91 -4.08 12.13
N PHE A 102 -19.53 -3.35 11.07
CA PHE A 102 -18.90 -3.90 9.88
C PHE A 102 -17.49 -4.42 10.19
N LYS A 103 -17.28 -5.71 9.97
CA LYS A 103 -16.01 -6.38 10.29
C LYS A 103 -15.14 -6.50 9.06
N ILE A 104 -13.93 -5.98 9.15
CA ILE A 104 -12.92 -6.03 8.11
C ILE A 104 -11.75 -6.89 8.56
N VAL A 105 -11.36 -7.86 7.75
CA VAL A 105 -10.05 -8.49 7.86
C VAL A 105 -9.10 -7.79 6.89
N PHE A 106 -7.94 -7.41 7.40
CA PHE A 106 -6.90 -6.76 6.61
C PHE A 106 -5.61 -7.58 6.65
N THR A 107 -4.99 -7.77 5.50
CA THR A 107 -3.61 -8.23 5.39
C THR A 107 -2.75 -7.28 4.56
N PRO A 108 -1.64 -6.78 5.13
CA PRO A 108 -0.66 -6.00 4.40
C PRO A 108 0.30 -6.85 3.57
N LEU A 109 0.17 -8.18 3.56
CA LEU A 109 1.11 -9.13 2.93
C LEU A 109 2.58 -8.80 3.28
N CYS A 110 2.86 -8.62 4.58
CA CYS A 110 4.17 -8.21 5.12
C CYS A 110 4.67 -6.85 4.64
N GLY A 111 3.77 -5.99 4.15
CA GLY A 111 4.11 -4.76 3.47
C GLY A 111 3.88 -3.47 4.26
N THR A 112 4.14 -2.36 3.57
CA THR A 112 4.10 -1.00 4.14
C THR A 112 2.69 -0.51 4.45
N GLY A 113 1.64 -1.15 3.89
CA GLY A 113 0.23 -0.80 4.11
C GLY A 113 -0.27 -1.00 5.54
N ASN A 114 0.42 -1.78 6.38
CA ASN A 114 -0.04 -2.14 7.72
C ASN A 114 -0.51 -0.92 8.54
N LYS A 115 0.37 0.03 8.81
CA LYS A 115 0.05 1.18 9.65
C LYS A 115 -0.91 2.17 8.97
N PRO A 116 -0.65 2.65 7.74
CA PRO A 116 -1.48 3.69 7.15
C PRO A 116 -2.90 3.22 6.81
N ILE A 117 -3.09 1.99 6.31
CA ILE A 117 -4.43 1.47 5.99
C ILE A 117 -5.25 1.30 7.27
N ARG A 118 -4.70 0.69 8.30
CA ARG A 118 -5.41 0.51 9.59
C ARG A 118 -5.79 1.85 10.21
N ARG A 119 -4.86 2.82 10.19
CA ARG A 119 -5.14 4.16 10.68
C ARG A 119 -6.23 4.84 9.86
N ALA A 120 -6.16 4.79 8.54
CA ALA A 120 -7.17 5.37 7.67
C ALA A 120 -8.55 4.76 7.92
N LEU A 121 -8.67 3.43 7.94
CA LEU A 121 -9.93 2.74 8.20
C LEU A 121 -10.51 3.10 9.59
N SER A 122 -9.67 3.14 10.62
CA SER A 122 -10.11 3.51 11.97
C SER A 122 -10.56 4.97 12.04
N GLU A 123 -9.79 5.89 11.44
CA GLU A 123 -10.12 7.34 11.50
C GLU A 123 -11.34 7.71 10.64
N VAL A 124 -11.72 6.92 9.64
CA VAL A 124 -12.97 7.13 8.90
C VAL A 124 -14.18 6.50 9.60
N GLY A 125 -13.99 5.65 10.62
CA GLY A 125 -15.07 5.16 11.47
C GLY A 125 -15.30 3.65 11.51
N PHE A 126 -14.40 2.84 10.95
CA PHE A 126 -14.44 1.37 11.10
C PHE A 126 -13.75 0.94 12.40
N GLU A 127 -14.50 0.33 13.33
CA GLU A 127 -13.98 -0.06 14.65
C GLU A 127 -13.51 -1.54 14.69
N ASN A 128 -14.03 -2.39 13.81
CA ASN A 128 -13.75 -3.84 13.82
C ASN A 128 -12.79 -4.24 12.71
N ILE A 129 -11.49 -3.97 12.91
CA ILE A 129 -10.42 -4.31 11.96
C ILE A 129 -9.57 -5.42 12.57
N LEU A 130 -9.62 -6.61 11.95
CA LEU A 130 -8.81 -7.77 12.30
C LEU A 130 -7.62 -7.85 11.32
N VAL A 131 -6.43 -8.06 11.84
CA VAL A 131 -5.21 -8.16 11.01
C VAL A 131 -4.68 -9.58 11.03
N VAL A 132 -4.29 -10.09 9.87
CA VAL A 132 -3.60 -11.38 9.75
C VAL A 132 -2.23 -11.25 10.41
N LYS A 133 -2.06 -11.88 11.58
CA LYS A 133 -0.90 -11.68 12.46
C LYS A 133 0.42 -12.13 11.85
N GLU A 134 0.40 -13.21 11.10
CA GLU A 134 1.57 -13.78 10.43
C GLU A 134 2.09 -12.86 9.32
N GLU A 135 1.23 -11.99 8.78
CA GLU A 135 1.52 -11.11 7.66
C GLU A 135 1.57 -9.63 8.07
N GLU A 136 1.39 -9.33 9.36
CA GLU A 136 1.29 -7.96 9.89
C GLU A 136 2.61 -7.18 9.78
N ASN A 137 3.73 -7.86 10.01
CA ASN A 137 5.04 -7.22 10.07
C ASN A 137 5.87 -7.49 8.80
N PRO A 138 6.78 -6.59 8.44
CA PRO A 138 7.72 -6.85 7.34
C PRO A 138 8.48 -8.15 7.55
N ASP A 139 8.44 -9.02 6.53
CA ASP A 139 9.19 -10.27 6.48
C ASP A 139 9.80 -10.41 5.08
N PRO A 140 11.14 -10.60 4.97
CA PRO A 140 11.81 -10.75 3.68
C PRO A 140 11.37 -12.00 2.92
N ASN A 141 10.75 -12.98 3.59
CA ASN A 141 10.20 -14.19 2.98
C ASN A 141 8.66 -14.15 2.85
N PHE A 142 8.05 -12.99 3.07
CA PHE A 142 6.60 -12.76 2.99
C PHE A 142 5.77 -13.81 3.74
N ALA A 143 6.20 -14.22 4.93
CA ALA A 143 5.56 -15.26 5.75
C ALA A 143 5.31 -16.59 4.99
N GLY A 144 6.16 -16.88 4.00
CA GLY A 144 6.07 -18.07 3.16
C GLY A 144 5.08 -17.96 1.98
N ILE A 145 4.60 -16.75 1.68
CA ILE A 145 3.80 -16.50 0.47
C ILE A 145 4.75 -16.39 -0.73
N GLU A 146 4.54 -17.24 -1.71
CA GLU A 146 5.37 -17.28 -2.93
C GLU A 146 5.25 -16.00 -3.78
N TYR A 147 4.01 -15.53 -3.93
CA TYR A 147 3.68 -14.29 -4.64
C TYR A 147 2.75 -13.44 -3.78
N PRO A 148 3.25 -12.36 -3.14
CA PRO A 148 2.42 -11.48 -2.31
C PRO A 148 1.58 -10.52 -3.17
N ASN A 149 0.85 -11.08 -4.15
CA ASN A 149 -0.04 -10.35 -5.05
C ASN A 149 -1.49 -10.46 -4.53
N PRO A 150 -2.12 -9.38 -4.11
CA PRO A 150 -3.46 -9.40 -3.55
C PRO A 150 -4.56 -9.79 -4.54
N GLU A 151 -4.26 -9.86 -5.84
CA GLU A 151 -5.17 -10.39 -6.86
C GLU A 151 -5.18 -11.93 -6.91
N GLU A 152 -4.21 -12.58 -6.27
CA GLU A 152 -4.08 -14.03 -6.25
C GLU A 152 -4.85 -14.63 -5.06
N GLN A 153 -5.70 -15.62 -5.33
CA GLN A 153 -6.47 -16.30 -4.28
C GLN A 153 -5.59 -16.87 -3.17
N LYS A 154 -4.39 -17.38 -3.52
CA LYS A 154 -3.44 -17.95 -2.56
C LYS A 154 -2.95 -16.92 -1.55
N ALA A 155 -2.73 -15.68 -1.98
CA ALA A 155 -2.29 -14.60 -1.09
C ALA A 155 -3.37 -14.20 -0.06
N LEU A 156 -4.66 -14.38 -0.39
CA LEU A 156 -5.75 -14.06 0.53
C LEU A 156 -6.18 -15.24 1.42
N THR A 157 -5.55 -16.40 1.31
CA THR A 157 -5.99 -17.61 2.03
C THR A 157 -6.13 -17.38 3.53
N ARG A 158 -5.09 -16.87 4.19
CA ARG A 158 -5.11 -16.61 5.64
C ARG A 158 -6.13 -15.52 6.02
N GLY A 159 -6.27 -14.50 5.18
CA GLY A 159 -7.29 -13.46 5.38
C GLY A 159 -8.70 -14.02 5.31
N ILE A 160 -8.98 -14.89 4.35
CA ILE A 160 -10.28 -15.54 4.20
C ILE A 160 -10.56 -16.52 5.34
N GLU A 161 -9.55 -17.28 5.80
CA GLU A 161 -9.69 -18.18 6.96
C GLU A 161 -10.03 -17.38 8.23
N LEU A 162 -9.27 -16.32 8.51
CA LEU A 162 -9.54 -15.43 9.64
C LEU A 162 -10.93 -14.78 9.55
N ALA A 163 -11.34 -14.41 8.33
CA ALA A 163 -12.66 -13.84 8.09
C ALA A 163 -13.80 -14.84 8.34
N LYS A 164 -13.63 -16.11 7.93
CA LYS A 164 -14.59 -17.20 8.22
C LYS A 164 -14.72 -17.44 9.72
N GLU A 165 -13.60 -17.51 10.44
CA GLU A 165 -13.58 -17.74 11.90
C GLU A 165 -14.29 -16.63 12.68
N ASN A 166 -14.19 -15.39 12.23
CA ASN A 166 -14.74 -14.22 12.93
C ASN A 166 -16.04 -13.68 12.33
N GLY A 167 -16.52 -14.30 11.24
CA GLY A 167 -17.72 -13.87 10.54
C GLY A 167 -17.60 -12.49 9.91
N ALA A 168 -16.40 -12.11 9.45
CA ALA A 168 -16.14 -10.80 8.87
C ALA A 168 -16.90 -10.59 7.55
N ASP A 169 -17.18 -9.33 7.22
CA ASP A 169 -17.95 -8.94 6.05
C ASP A 169 -17.06 -8.77 4.81
N LEU A 170 -15.81 -8.37 5.04
CA LEU A 170 -14.86 -7.99 4.00
C LEU A 170 -13.44 -8.43 4.35
N VAL A 171 -12.69 -8.86 3.34
CA VAL A 171 -11.24 -9.04 3.41
C VAL A 171 -10.60 -8.03 2.46
N ILE A 172 -9.63 -7.27 2.95
CA ILE A 172 -8.80 -6.35 2.17
C ILE A 172 -7.36 -6.81 2.26
N ALA A 173 -6.66 -6.85 1.14
CA ALA A 173 -5.23 -7.10 1.06
C ALA A 173 -4.54 -6.02 0.24
N THR A 174 -3.31 -5.66 0.61
CA THR A 174 -2.43 -4.81 -0.20
C THR A 174 -1.12 -5.54 -0.46
N ASP A 175 -0.51 -5.28 -1.61
CA ASP A 175 0.83 -5.81 -1.89
C ASP A 175 1.91 -5.10 -1.03
N PRO A 176 3.16 -5.58 -1.01
CA PRO A 176 4.17 -5.07 -0.09
C PRO A 176 4.48 -3.58 -0.20
N ASP A 177 4.45 -2.98 -1.39
CA ASP A 177 4.63 -1.53 -1.58
C ASP A 177 3.31 -0.74 -1.60
N CYS A 178 2.18 -1.43 -1.37
CA CYS A 178 0.86 -0.87 -1.14
C CYS A 178 0.31 -0.03 -2.32
N ASP A 179 0.63 -0.43 -3.56
CA ASP A 179 0.08 0.21 -4.77
C ASP A 179 -1.02 -0.62 -5.44
N ARG A 180 -1.30 -1.83 -4.91
CA ARG A 180 -2.40 -2.71 -5.31
C ARG A 180 -3.34 -3.01 -4.17
N VAL A 181 -4.57 -3.37 -4.51
CA VAL A 181 -5.58 -3.84 -3.57
C VAL A 181 -6.28 -5.09 -4.09
N GLY A 182 -6.44 -6.07 -3.22
CA GLY A 182 -7.31 -7.22 -3.42
C GLY A 182 -8.45 -7.20 -2.41
N VAL A 183 -9.61 -7.65 -2.84
CA VAL A 183 -10.82 -7.64 -2.02
C VAL A 183 -11.55 -8.96 -2.14
N ALA A 184 -11.91 -9.56 -1.00
CA ALA A 184 -12.86 -10.67 -0.98
C ALA A 184 -14.07 -10.29 -0.12
N VAL A 185 -15.26 -10.54 -0.65
CA VAL A 185 -16.53 -10.21 -0.01
C VAL A 185 -17.27 -11.47 0.45
N LYS A 186 -17.91 -11.39 1.61
CA LYS A 186 -18.77 -12.45 2.13
C LYS A 186 -19.99 -12.61 1.24
N THR A 187 -20.23 -13.82 0.77
CA THR A 187 -21.40 -14.17 -0.04
C THR A 187 -22.61 -14.50 0.85
N THR A 188 -23.78 -14.57 0.24
CA THR A 188 -25.02 -14.99 0.93
C THR A 188 -24.96 -16.42 1.46
N THR A 189 -24.07 -17.27 0.93
CA THR A 189 -23.83 -18.62 1.41
C THR A 189 -22.85 -18.71 2.58
N GLY A 190 -22.21 -17.57 2.93
CA GLY A 190 -21.21 -17.50 4.00
C GLY A 190 -19.77 -17.77 3.55
N ASP A 191 -19.56 -18.08 2.28
CA ASP A 191 -18.24 -18.16 1.67
C ASP A 191 -17.74 -16.77 1.24
N TYR A 192 -16.50 -16.69 0.75
CA TYR A 192 -15.89 -15.46 0.28
C TYR A 192 -15.60 -15.52 -1.21
N ALA A 193 -16.02 -14.49 -1.93
CA ALA A 193 -15.74 -14.30 -3.35
C ALA A 193 -14.68 -13.23 -3.55
N LEU A 194 -13.58 -13.60 -4.20
CA LEU A 194 -12.54 -12.65 -4.59
C LEU A 194 -13.05 -11.80 -5.78
N LEU A 195 -12.96 -10.48 -5.65
CA LEU A 195 -13.26 -9.55 -6.74
C LEU A 195 -12.03 -9.38 -7.62
N THR A 196 -12.25 -9.38 -8.93
CA THR A 196 -11.19 -9.05 -9.89
C THR A 196 -10.87 -7.56 -9.86
N GLY A 197 -9.66 -7.17 -10.26
CA GLY A 197 -9.29 -5.75 -10.38
C GLY A 197 -10.27 -4.94 -11.24
N ASN A 198 -10.79 -5.53 -12.34
CA ASN A 198 -11.81 -4.88 -13.17
C ASN A 198 -13.14 -4.66 -12.45
N GLN A 199 -13.57 -5.60 -11.61
CA GLN A 199 -14.78 -5.45 -10.80
C GLN A 199 -14.59 -4.36 -9.75
N ILE A 200 -13.43 -4.34 -9.07
CA ILE A 200 -13.09 -3.29 -8.09
C ILE A 200 -13.06 -1.93 -8.79
N GLY A 201 -12.39 -1.82 -9.93
CA GLY A 201 -12.33 -0.60 -10.73
C GLY A 201 -13.71 -0.09 -11.16
N GLY A 202 -14.59 -0.99 -11.60
CA GLY A 202 -15.99 -0.66 -11.94
C GLY A 202 -16.77 -0.11 -10.74
N LEU A 203 -16.67 -0.78 -9.57
CA LEU A 203 -17.33 -0.34 -8.33
C LEU A 203 -16.81 1.01 -7.84
N LEU A 204 -15.49 1.24 -7.90
CA LEU A 204 -14.90 2.52 -7.52
C LEU A 204 -15.31 3.66 -8.46
N THR A 205 -15.40 3.37 -9.77
CA THR A 205 -15.86 4.36 -10.76
C THR A 205 -17.31 4.75 -10.49
N ASP A 206 -18.18 3.79 -10.27
CA ASP A 206 -19.59 4.00 -9.92
C ASP A 206 -19.72 4.83 -8.63
N TYR A 207 -18.98 4.46 -7.58
CA TYR A 207 -18.96 5.17 -6.31
C TYR A 207 -18.55 6.64 -6.44
N ILE A 208 -17.56 6.94 -7.30
CA ILE A 208 -17.06 8.32 -7.50
C ILE A 208 -18.04 9.15 -8.34
N ILE A 209 -18.71 8.52 -9.34
CA ILE A 209 -19.62 9.24 -10.24
C ILE A 209 -20.96 9.53 -9.55
N GLU A 210 -21.47 8.61 -8.74
CA GLU A 210 -22.75 8.73 -8.07
C GLU A 210 -22.69 9.52 -6.74
N GLY A 211 -21.51 9.71 -6.17
CA GLY A 211 -21.29 10.44 -4.91
C GLY A 211 -20.88 11.85 -5.15
#